data_129afd00c6f0dba3e74af5eaef80424f
#
_entry.id   129afd00c6f0dba3e74af5eaef80424f
#
_cell.length_a   1.000
_cell.length_b   1.000
_cell.length_c   1.000
_cell.angle_alpha   90.00
_cell.angle_beta   90.00
_cell.angle_gamma   90.00
#
_symmetry.space_group_name_H-M   'P 1'
#
loop_
_entity.id
_entity.type
_entity.pdbx_description
1 polymer ?
#
loop_
_entity_poly.entity_id
_entity_poly.type
_entity_poly.pdbx_seq_one_letter_code
_entity_poly.pdbx_strand_id
1 'polypeptide(L)'
;FSLRVVPKTYTPGMSVVFLADNGEETLEFPAQEEESGAFTGEATCPLTDVIALSAVFIAGDTRQTQLLDQYENLYQNSFPSVGIRYLEFALMTLPQSLEGTVEIPESFGLVVEENSSEASKVNNTVGRSWVKTVRMGLFQNQKLVAWMERCEKPESWDAEEGGRCFRLDPQEVELEEGDTLCFAAQVTDQYGRSFMVVSYPDLHVVDGEWSTGGSYSSDPADWDFTL
;
A
#
# COMPACT_ATOMS: atom_id res chain seq x y z
N PHE A 1 4.22 3.89 -18.57
CA PHE A 1 4.68 5.28 -18.67
C PHE A 1 4.47 5.78 -20.09
N SER A 2 3.84 6.96 -20.24
CA SER A 2 3.79 7.68 -21.51
C SER A 2 4.91 8.71 -21.51
N LEU A 3 5.78 8.63 -22.50
CA LEU A 3 7.00 9.44 -22.58
C LEU A 3 6.95 10.36 -23.79
N ARG A 4 7.41 11.59 -23.63
CA ARG A 4 7.53 12.55 -24.69
C ARG A 4 8.79 13.40 -24.49
N VAL A 5 9.65 13.42 -25.51
CA VAL A 5 10.88 14.23 -25.48
C VAL A 5 10.96 15.11 -26.73
N VAL A 6 11.58 16.27 -26.54
CA VAL A 6 11.90 17.18 -27.64
C VAL A 6 13.42 17.38 -27.64
N PRO A 7 14.15 16.91 -28.66
CA PRO A 7 15.60 17.10 -28.70
C PRO A 7 15.94 18.59 -28.83
N LYS A 8 16.94 19.06 -28.07
CA LYS A 8 17.43 20.44 -28.17
C LYS A 8 17.99 20.77 -29.57
N THR A 9 18.56 19.75 -30.20
CA THR A 9 19.09 19.82 -31.57
C THR A 9 18.55 18.65 -32.33
N TYR A 10 17.72 18.93 -33.33
CA TYR A 10 17.21 17.91 -34.23
C TYR A 10 18.14 17.72 -35.42
N THR A 11 18.43 16.48 -35.76
CA THR A 11 19.20 16.11 -36.94
C THR A 11 18.32 15.20 -37.82
N PRO A 12 18.17 15.45 -39.12
CA PRO A 12 17.42 14.57 -40.00
C PRO A 12 17.90 13.12 -39.92
N GLY A 13 16.95 12.19 -39.73
CA GLY A 13 17.25 10.78 -39.54
C GLY A 13 17.63 10.40 -38.09
N MET A 14 17.48 11.31 -37.13
CA MET A 14 17.57 11.00 -35.70
C MET A 14 16.46 10.02 -35.33
N SER A 15 16.82 9.10 -34.44
CA SER A 15 15.84 8.22 -33.77
C SER A 15 16.01 8.30 -32.26
N VAL A 16 14.98 7.94 -31.53
CA VAL A 16 14.99 7.89 -30.07
C VAL A 16 14.52 6.53 -29.59
N VAL A 17 15.19 6.01 -28.56
CA VAL A 17 14.81 4.81 -27.83
C VAL A 17 14.62 5.23 -26.38
N PHE A 18 13.48 4.89 -25.78
CA PHE A 18 13.27 5.03 -24.35
C PHE A 18 13.78 3.81 -23.63
N LEU A 19 14.41 4.03 -22.48
CA LEU A 19 14.87 2.99 -21.58
C LEU A 19 14.06 3.08 -20.28
N ALA A 20 13.60 1.95 -19.79
CA ALA A 20 13.09 1.80 -18.43
C ALA A 20 13.98 0.80 -17.68
N ASP A 21 14.70 1.29 -16.70
CA ASP A 21 15.58 0.51 -15.83
C ASP A 21 14.90 0.36 -14.48
N ASN A 22 14.57 -0.88 -14.09
CA ASN A 22 13.88 -1.17 -12.84
C ASN A 22 14.82 -1.72 -11.75
N GLY A 23 16.14 -1.64 -11.99
CA GLY A 23 17.17 -2.15 -11.09
C GLY A 23 17.49 -3.64 -11.26
N GLU A 24 16.61 -4.41 -11.90
CA GLU A 24 16.81 -5.82 -12.22
C GLU A 24 17.14 -6.00 -13.71
N GLU A 25 16.48 -5.22 -14.56
CA GLU A 25 16.63 -5.26 -16.01
C GLU A 25 16.42 -3.86 -16.62
N THR A 26 16.98 -3.65 -17.79
CA THR A 26 16.74 -2.45 -18.61
C THR A 26 15.97 -2.85 -19.86
N LEU A 27 14.77 -2.32 -20.02
CA LEU A 27 13.89 -2.56 -21.16
C LEU A 27 13.96 -1.39 -22.14
N GLU A 28 13.99 -1.70 -23.45
CA GLU A 28 14.09 -0.75 -24.53
C GLU A 28 12.76 -0.62 -25.28
N PHE A 29 12.31 0.62 -25.53
CA PHE A 29 11.06 0.94 -26.23
C PHE A 29 11.34 1.95 -27.34
N PRO A 30 11.03 1.63 -28.61
CA PRO A 30 11.24 2.57 -29.71
C PRO A 30 10.26 3.75 -29.58
N ALA A 31 10.76 4.96 -29.79
CA ALA A 31 9.94 6.15 -29.88
C ALA A 31 9.44 6.39 -31.31
N GLN A 32 8.26 7.02 -31.41
CA GLN A 32 7.69 7.49 -32.67
C GLN A 32 7.95 8.99 -32.82
N GLU A 33 8.41 9.42 -33.99
CA GLU A 33 8.60 10.82 -34.31
C GLU A 33 7.27 11.46 -34.68
N GLU A 34 6.99 12.62 -34.06
CA GLU A 34 5.84 13.47 -34.41
C GLU A 34 6.24 14.51 -35.49
N GLU A 35 5.25 15.04 -36.20
CA GLU A 35 5.47 16.14 -37.16
C GLU A 35 6.13 17.37 -36.54
N SER A 36 5.99 17.55 -35.24
CA SER A 36 6.62 18.61 -34.45
C SER A 36 8.13 18.42 -34.21
N GLY A 37 8.71 17.27 -34.58
CA GLY A 37 10.05 16.86 -34.25
C GLY A 37 10.21 16.40 -32.79
N ALA A 38 9.12 16.18 -32.09
CA ALA A 38 9.13 15.50 -30.80
C ALA A 38 9.09 13.96 -31.02
N PHE A 39 9.51 13.23 -29.99
CA PHE A 39 9.46 11.78 -29.98
C PHE A 39 8.59 11.31 -28.83
N THR A 40 7.64 10.41 -29.09
CA THR A 40 6.71 9.87 -28.11
C THR A 40 6.77 8.35 -28.09
N GLY A 41 6.40 7.77 -26.97
CA GLY A 41 6.31 6.32 -26.82
C GLY A 41 5.74 5.92 -25.47
N GLU A 42 5.43 4.64 -25.37
CA GLU A 42 4.97 4.03 -24.14
C GLU A 42 6.00 3.01 -23.66
N ALA A 43 6.35 3.08 -22.39
CA ALA A 43 7.22 2.14 -21.72
C ALA A 43 6.43 1.36 -20.66
N THR A 44 6.58 0.05 -20.64
CA THR A 44 5.99 -0.84 -19.63
C THR A 44 7.09 -1.70 -19.05
N CYS A 45 7.22 -1.70 -17.74
CA CYS A 45 8.18 -2.56 -17.03
C CYS A 45 7.55 -3.13 -15.75
N PRO A 46 8.07 -4.23 -15.22
CA PRO A 46 7.69 -4.71 -13.90
C PRO A 46 7.85 -3.63 -12.84
N LEU A 47 6.90 -3.58 -11.91
CA LEU A 47 6.92 -2.60 -10.83
C LEU A 47 7.92 -3.05 -9.77
N THR A 48 8.91 -2.20 -9.52
CA THR A 48 9.91 -2.31 -8.45
C THR A 48 9.95 -1.03 -7.63
N ASP A 49 10.76 -0.98 -6.60
CA ASP A 49 10.87 0.23 -5.76
C ASP A 49 11.45 1.43 -6.49
N VAL A 50 12.36 1.16 -7.42
CA VAL A 50 13.03 2.20 -8.20
C VAL A 50 12.85 1.94 -9.69
N ILE A 51 12.45 2.95 -10.44
CA ILE A 51 12.44 2.91 -11.91
C ILE A 51 13.08 4.19 -12.43
N ALA A 52 14.15 4.04 -13.22
CA ALA A 52 14.79 5.14 -13.94
C ALA A 52 14.34 5.13 -15.41
N LEU A 53 13.84 6.26 -15.89
CA LEU A 53 13.45 6.44 -17.29
C LEU A 53 14.48 7.30 -18.01
N SER A 54 14.97 6.83 -19.14
CA SER A 54 15.94 7.53 -19.96
C SER A 54 15.53 7.58 -21.42
N ALA A 55 16.07 8.54 -22.16
CA ALA A 55 15.99 8.58 -23.62
C ALA A 55 17.40 8.46 -24.22
N VAL A 56 17.55 7.62 -25.22
CA VAL A 56 18.74 7.48 -26.04
C VAL A 56 18.48 8.14 -27.38
N PHE A 57 19.15 9.24 -27.65
CA PHE A 57 19.12 9.94 -28.92
C PHE A 57 20.21 9.36 -29.84
N ILE A 58 19.83 8.96 -31.03
CA ILE A 58 20.71 8.30 -32.01
C ILE A 58 20.72 9.13 -33.29
N ALA A 59 21.90 9.64 -33.67
CA ALA A 59 22.09 10.40 -34.89
C ALA A 59 23.37 9.90 -35.59
N GLY A 60 23.20 9.12 -36.67
CA GLY A 60 24.30 8.41 -37.30
C GLY A 60 24.99 7.45 -36.30
N ASP A 61 26.31 7.60 -36.14
CA ASP A 61 27.10 6.79 -35.19
C ASP A 61 27.13 7.35 -33.77
N THR A 62 26.43 8.48 -33.52
CA THR A 62 26.43 9.12 -32.20
C THR A 62 25.21 8.67 -31.39
N ARG A 63 25.48 8.23 -30.17
CA ARG A 63 24.45 7.87 -29.18
C ARG A 63 24.63 8.74 -27.94
N GLN A 64 23.54 9.36 -27.47
CA GLN A 64 23.54 10.14 -26.24
C GLN A 64 22.37 9.71 -25.38
N THR A 65 22.67 9.29 -24.15
CA THR A 65 21.66 8.94 -23.16
C THR A 65 21.40 10.10 -22.25
N GLN A 66 20.13 10.37 -21.96
CA GLN A 66 19.70 11.37 -21.01
C GLN A 66 18.69 10.75 -20.06
N LEU A 67 18.95 10.87 -18.75
CA LEU A 67 17.96 10.55 -17.74
C LEU A 67 16.80 11.55 -17.85
N LEU A 68 15.58 11.04 -17.92
CA LEU A 68 14.35 11.84 -17.99
C LEU A 68 13.77 12.03 -16.61
N ASP A 69 13.64 10.92 -15.87
CA ASP A 69 13.07 10.90 -14.53
C ASP A 69 13.51 9.66 -13.76
N GLN A 70 13.41 9.71 -12.44
CA GLN A 70 13.65 8.60 -11.55
C GLN A 70 12.57 8.57 -10.49
N TYR A 71 11.94 7.41 -10.33
CA TYR A 71 10.90 7.17 -9.35
C TYR A 71 11.46 6.27 -8.26
N GLU A 72 11.20 6.62 -7.01
CA GLU A 72 11.58 5.87 -5.82
C GLU A 72 10.34 5.50 -5.02
N ASN A 73 10.42 4.44 -4.23
CA ASN A 73 9.31 3.93 -3.42
C ASN A 73 8.02 3.68 -4.22
N LEU A 74 8.17 3.31 -5.50
CA LEU A 74 7.03 3.13 -6.40
C LEU A 74 6.12 2.00 -5.95
N TYR A 75 6.70 0.92 -5.43
CA TYR A 75 5.92 -0.21 -4.97
C TYR A 75 4.95 0.23 -3.87
N GLN A 76 5.43 0.90 -2.82
CA GLN A 76 4.61 1.43 -1.73
C GLN A 76 3.62 2.50 -2.20
N ASN A 77 4.08 3.44 -3.03
CA ASN A 77 3.25 4.54 -3.52
C ASN A 77 2.16 4.10 -4.50
N SER A 78 2.28 2.90 -5.08
CA SER A 78 1.30 2.35 -6.01
C SER A 78 0.14 1.63 -5.34
N PHE A 79 0.25 1.29 -4.02
CA PHE A 79 -0.85 0.71 -3.28
C PHE A 79 -1.95 1.74 -2.98
N PRO A 80 -3.21 1.29 -2.82
CA PRO A 80 -4.25 2.17 -2.33
C PRO A 80 -3.94 2.63 -0.90
N SER A 81 -4.28 3.87 -0.57
CA SER A 81 -4.21 4.36 0.79
C SER A 81 -5.45 3.88 1.54
N VAL A 82 -5.23 3.13 2.61
CA VAL A 82 -6.30 2.54 3.41
C VAL A 82 -5.98 2.73 4.88
N GLY A 83 -6.97 3.15 5.64
CA GLY A 83 -6.88 3.27 7.09
C GLY A 83 -7.97 2.48 7.80
N ILE A 84 -7.70 2.05 9.02
CA ILE A 84 -8.69 1.50 9.93
C ILE A 84 -9.12 2.61 10.88
N ARG A 85 -10.43 2.87 10.92
CA ARG A 85 -11.02 3.91 11.77
C ARG A 85 -12.15 3.31 12.60
N TYR A 86 -12.58 4.04 13.63
CA TYR A 86 -13.70 3.69 14.50
C TYR A 86 -13.63 2.23 14.99
N LEU A 87 -12.43 1.77 15.36
CA LEU A 87 -12.36 0.62 16.23
C LEU A 87 -13.01 1.03 17.54
N GLU A 88 -14.22 0.54 17.82
CA GLU A 88 -14.72 0.56 19.19
C GLU A 88 -13.78 -0.34 19.97
N PHE A 89 -13.02 0.28 20.86
CA PHE A 89 -11.86 -0.30 21.54
C PHE A 89 -12.29 -1.39 22.53
N ALA A 90 -12.73 -2.51 21.98
CA ALA A 90 -12.90 -3.70 22.80
C ALA A 90 -11.62 -4.07 23.55
N LEU A 91 -10.46 -3.87 22.93
CA LEU A 91 -9.18 -4.18 23.58
C LEU A 91 -8.90 -3.27 24.80
N MET A 92 -9.36 -2.02 24.82
CA MET A 92 -9.18 -1.13 25.98
C MET A 92 -10.14 -1.40 27.14
N THR A 93 -11.16 -2.24 26.94
CA THR A 93 -12.08 -2.67 27.99
C THR A 93 -11.66 -3.97 28.66
N LEU A 94 -10.57 -4.57 28.19
CA LEU A 94 -10.04 -5.81 28.77
C LEU A 94 -9.57 -5.61 30.22
N PRO A 95 -9.69 -6.64 31.07
CA PRO A 95 -9.17 -6.57 32.43
C PRO A 95 -7.64 -6.36 32.41
N GLN A 96 -7.11 -5.65 33.40
CA GLN A 96 -5.67 -5.32 33.46
C GLN A 96 -4.76 -6.55 33.56
N SER A 97 -5.26 -7.64 34.14
CA SER A 97 -4.51 -8.90 34.21
C SER A 97 -4.96 -9.80 33.06
N LEU A 98 -4.08 -10.13 32.16
CA LEU A 98 -4.34 -10.87 30.92
C LEU A 98 -3.62 -12.22 30.84
N GLU A 99 -3.25 -12.83 31.96
CA GLU A 99 -2.75 -14.21 31.93
C GLU A 99 -3.89 -15.22 31.77
N GLY A 100 -3.75 -16.12 30.81
CA GLY A 100 -4.70 -17.22 30.55
C GLY A 100 -5.75 -16.84 29.50
N THR A 101 -6.91 -17.45 29.62
CA THR A 101 -8.00 -17.26 28.67
C THR A 101 -8.71 -15.91 28.89
N VAL A 102 -8.71 -15.07 27.88
CA VAL A 102 -9.34 -13.75 27.87
C VAL A 102 -10.46 -13.72 26.84
N GLU A 103 -11.61 -13.22 27.24
CA GLU A 103 -12.73 -12.97 26.33
C GLU A 103 -12.55 -11.61 25.64
N ILE A 104 -12.35 -11.62 24.34
CA ILE A 104 -12.39 -10.44 23.47
C ILE A 104 -13.86 -10.16 23.15
N PRO A 105 -14.44 -9.03 23.59
CA PRO A 105 -15.86 -8.76 23.38
C PRO A 105 -16.17 -8.47 21.91
N GLU A 106 -17.47 -8.41 21.60
CA GLU A 106 -17.93 -7.94 20.29
C GLU A 106 -17.26 -6.61 19.93
N SER A 107 -16.71 -6.53 18.73
CA SER A 107 -15.91 -5.41 18.29
C SER A 107 -16.27 -5.01 16.86
N PHE A 108 -16.22 -3.72 16.60
CA PHE A 108 -16.50 -3.18 15.27
C PHE A 108 -15.29 -2.42 14.74
N GLY A 109 -15.08 -2.47 13.43
CA GLY A 109 -14.03 -1.72 12.75
C GLY A 109 -14.49 -1.19 11.40
N LEU A 110 -14.06 0.01 11.05
CA LEU A 110 -14.31 0.63 9.75
C LEU A 110 -13.01 0.74 8.98
N VAL A 111 -12.96 0.10 7.81
CA VAL A 111 -11.86 0.26 6.86
C VAL A 111 -12.28 1.28 5.81
N VAL A 112 -11.53 2.36 5.71
CA VAL A 112 -11.76 3.46 4.77
C VAL A 112 -10.66 3.53 3.73
N GLU A 113 -11.03 3.81 2.48
CA GLU A 113 -10.07 4.22 1.46
C GLU A 113 -9.78 5.70 1.69
N GLU A 114 -8.55 6.00 2.08
CA GLU A 114 -8.12 7.37 2.22
C GLU A 114 -7.94 7.97 0.83
N ASN A 115 -8.92 8.76 0.40
CA ASN A 115 -8.75 9.57 -0.78
C ASN A 115 -7.55 10.47 -0.54
N SER A 116 -6.45 10.20 -1.22
CA SER A 116 -5.32 11.09 -1.22
C SER A 116 -5.83 12.47 -1.66
N SER A 117 -6.01 13.34 -0.67
CA SER A 117 -6.35 14.73 -0.89
C SER A 117 -5.44 15.31 -1.96
N GLU A 118 -5.85 16.36 -2.62
CA GLU A 118 -5.20 17.01 -3.77
C GLU A 118 -3.67 17.22 -3.69
N ALA A 119 -3.05 17.10 -2.52
CA ALA A 119 -1.61 17.14 -2.34
C ALA A 119 -0.84 16.00 -3.07
N SER A 120 -1.50 14.87 -3.35
CA SER A 120 -0.91 13.75 -4.11
C SER A 120 -0.87 14.01 -5.63
N LYS A 121 -1.57 15.03 -6.13
CA LYS A 121 -1.61 15.33 -7.57
C LYS A 121 -0.36 16.04 -8.09
N VAL A 122 0.49 16.57 -7.21
CA VAL A 122 1.59 17.47 -7.63
C VAL A 122 2.85 16.71 -8.02
N ASN A 123 3.09 15.49 -7.51
CA ASN A 123 4.36 14.79 -7.75
C ASN A 123 4.27 13.29 -8.07
N ASN A 124 3.09 12.70 -8.22
CA ASN A 124 2.97 11.27 -8.49
C ASN A 124 2.28 11.02 -9.84
N THR A 125 3.07 10.80 -10.85
CA THR A 125 2.63 10.35 -12.17
C THR A 125 2.22 8.88 -12.17
N VAL A 126 2.51 8.13 -11.12
CA VAL A 126 2.03 6.75 -10.93
C VAL A 126 0.73 6.81 -10.15
N GLY A 127 -0.38 6.50 -10.81
CA GLY A 127 -1.69 6.42 -10.17
C GLY A 127 -1.71 5.30 -9.12
N ARG A 128 -2.26 5.58 -7.93
CA ARG A 128 -2.53 4.55 -6.94
C ARG A 128 -3.56 3.56 -7.49
N SER A 129 -3.38 2.29 -7.17
CA SER A 129 -4.40 1.28 -7.43
C SER A 129 -5.60 1.50 -6.51
N TRP A 130 -6.76 0.97 -6.87
CA TRP A 130 -7.94 1.00 -6.00
C TRP A 130 -8.14 -0.34 -5.29
N VAL A 131 -8.85 -0.29 -4.17
CA VAL A 131 -9.15 -1.46 -3.35
C VAL A 131 -10.20 -2.34 -4.03
N LYS A 132 -9.85 -3.58 -4.32
CA LYS A 132 -10.76 -4.60 -4.84
C LYS A 132 -11.50 -5.31 -3.71
N THR A 133 -10.74 -5.86 -2.76
CA THR A 133 -11.31 -6.58 -1.60
C THR A 133 -10.63 -6.16 -0.31
N VAL A 134 -11.39 -6.24 0.78
CA VAL A 134 -10.90 -6.08 2.15
C VAL A 134 -11.48 -7.19 2.99
N ARG A 135 -10.64 -7.75 3.85
CA ARG A 135 -11.04 -8.61 4.97
C ARG A 135 -10.39 -8.05 6.22
N MET A 136 -11.09 -8.02 7.32
CA MET A 136 -10.55 -7.56 8.60
C MET A 136 -10.58 -8.70 9.60
N GLY A 137 -9.61 -8.78 10.49
CA GLY A 137 -9.52 -9.84 11.48
C GLY A 137 -8.78 -9.42 12.75
N LEU A 138 -8.91 -10.27 13.77
CA LEU A 138 -8.12 -10.24 14.99
C LEU A 138 -6.90 -11.15 14.80
N PHE A 139 -5.73 -10.67 15.19
CA PHE A 139 -4.47 -11.40 15.09
C PHE A 139 -3.77 -11.43 16.45
N GLN A 140 -3.21 -12.60 16.78
CA GLN A 140 -2.29 -12.80 17.90
C GLN A 140 -0.92 -13.16 17.36
N ASN A 141 0.11 -12.43 17.74
CA ASN A 141 1.49 -12.64 17.25
C ASN A 141 1.54 -12.72 15.71
N GLN A 142 0.80 -11.83 15.03
CA GLN A 142 0.63 -11.79 13.57
C GLN A 142 -0.04 -13.04 12.95
N LYS A 143 -0.58 -13.95 13.77
CA LYS A 143 -1.37 -15.11 13.30
C LYS A 143 -2.85 -14.80 13.43
N LEU A 144 -3.61 -15.18 12.42
CA LEU A 144 -5.06 -14.99 12.42
C LEU A 144 -5.73 -15.80 13.54
N VAL A 145 -6.46 -15.09 14.40
CA VAL A 145 -7.36 -15.71 15.39
C VAL A 145 -8.75 -15.89 14.79
N ALA A 146 -9.33 -14.80 14.29
CA ALA A 146 -10.65 -14.84 13.69
C ALA A 146 -10.83 -13.76 12.64
N TRP A 147 -11.56 -14.08 11.56
CA TRP A 147 -12.03 -13.07 10.62
C TRP A 147 -13.27 -12.39 11.17
N MET A 148 -13.34 -11.08 10.96
CA MET A 148 -14.53 -10.28 11.20
C MET A 148 -15.52 -10.44 10.04
N GLU A 149 -16.80 -10.41 10.35
CA GLU A 149 -17.86 -10.43 9.36
C GLU A 149 -18.19 -9.00 8.88
N ARG A 150 -18.56 -8.89 7.60
CA ARG A 150 -19.02 -7.61 7.07
C ARG A 150 -20.39 -7.26 7.64
N CYS A 151 -20.55 -6.02 8.11
CA CYS A 151 -21.79 -5.55 8.73
C CYS A 151 -22.20 -4.17 8.22
N GLU A 152 -23.37 -3.73 8.62
CA GLU A 152 -23.79 -2.33 8.50
C GLU A 152 -23.10 -1.48 9.58
N LYS A 153 -22.85 -0.22 9.27
CA LYS A 153 -22.27 0.71 10.25
C LYS A 153 -23.23 0.90 11.43
N PRO A 154 -22.71 0.93 12.69
CA PRO A 154 -23.49 1.33 13.82
C PRO A 154 -24.06 2.76 13.62
N GLU A 155 -25.28 3.00 14.08
CA GLU A 155 -25.94 4.31 13.97
C GLU A 155 -25.19 5.44 14.70
N SER A 156 -24.39 5.07 15.71
CA SER A 156 -23.55 6.00 16.48
C SER A 156 -22.37 6.57 15.69
N TRP A 157 -22.01 5.96 14.55
CA TRP A 157 -20.90 6.40 13.74
C TRP A 157 -21.32 7.42 12.70
N ASP A 158 -20.40 8.34 12.35
CA ASP A 158 -20.66 9.36 11.35
C ASP A 158 -21.10 8.74 10.01
N ALA A 159 -22.30 9.08 9.56
CA ALA A 159 -22.88 8.54 8.34
C ALA A 159 -22.15 9.01 7.07
N GLU A 160 -21.47 10.16 7.13
CA GLU A 160 -20.79 10.74 5.97
C GLU A 160 -19.49 10.03 5.63
N GLU A 161 -18.89 9.30 6.57
CA GLU A 161 -17.66 8.58 6.32
C GLU A 161 -17.93 7.29 5.54
N GLY A 162 -17.50 7.28 4.27
CA GLY A 162 -17.52 6.08 3.42
C GLY A 162 -16.59 5.00 3.98
N GLY A 163 -16.90 3.73 3.75
CA GLY A 163 -16.02 2.65 4.18
C GLY A 163 -16.72 1.31 4.25
N ARG A 164 -15.96 0.30 4.66
CA ARG A 164 -16.43 -1.08 4.85
C ARG A 164 -16.39 -1.42 6.32
N CYS A 165 -17.58 -1.65 6.91
CA CYS A 165 -17.74 -2.01 8.31
C CYS A 165 -17.57 -3.51 8.50
N PHE A 166 -16.93 -3.90 9.60
CA PHE A 166 -16.70 -5.28 10.01
C PHE A 166 -17.03 -5.43 11.49
N ARG A 167 -17.57 -6.59 11.87
CA ARG A 167 -17.89 -6.97 13.24
C ARG A 167 -17.17 -8.27 13.58
N LEU A 168 -16.54 -8.29 14.75
CA LEU A 168 -16.03 -9.49 15.38
C LEU A 168 -17.04 -9.96 16.41
N ASP A 169 -17.49 -11.19 16.31
CA ASP A 169 -18.20 -11.86 17.40
C ASP A 169 -17.23 -12.14 18.56
N PRO A 170 -17.71 -12.21 19.81
CA PRO A 170 -16.85 -12.48 20.96
C PRO A 170 -15.93 -13.68 20.73
N GLN A 171 -14.66 -13.55 21.12
CA GLN A 171 -13.64 -14.58 20.96
C GLN A 171 -12.96 -14.88 22.29
N GLU A 172 -12.70 -16.15 22.57
CA GLU A 172 -11.80 -16.55 23.65
C GLU A 172 -10.39 -16.70 23.08
N VAL A 173 -9.42 -16.02 23.69
CA VAL A 173 -8.01 -16.04 23.27
C VAL A 173 -7.17 -16.39 24.48
N GLU A 174 -6.26 -17.35 24.32
CA GLU A 174 -5.28 -17.67 25.36
C GLU A 174 -4.06 -16.77 25.17
N LEU A 175 -3.71 -16.00 26.21
CA LEU A 175 -2.63 -15.03 26.19
C LEU A 175 -1.54 -15.41 27.17
N GLU A 176 -0.31 -15.28 26.71
CA GLU A 176 0.93 -15.50 27.47
C GLU A 176 1.78 -14.23 27.48
N GLU A 177 2.76 -14.21 28.37
CA GLU A 177 3.76 -13.15 28.43
C GLU A 177 4.47 -12.96 27.08
N GLY A 178 4.51 -11.72 26.60
CA GLY A 178 5.09 -11.35 25.33
C GLY A 178 4.15 -11.41 24.14
N ASP A 179 2.90 -11.90 24.32
CA ASP A 179 1.92 -11.94 23.25
C ASP A 179 1.48 -10.53 22.80
N THR A 180 1.14 -10.45 21.54
CA THR A 180 0.58 -9.24 20.92
C THR A 180 -0.78 -9.54 20.32
N LEU A 181 -1.73 -8.61 20.50
CA LEU A 181 -3.03 -8.63 19.82
C LEU A 181 -3.20 -7.37 18.98
N CYS A 182 -3.67 -7.52 17.77
CA CYS A 182 -4.02 -6.39 16.93
C CYS A 182 -5.21 -6.71 16.01
N PHE A 183 -5.91 -5.66 15.62
CA PHE A 183 -6.80 -5.76 14.47
C PHE A 183 -6.03 -5.36 13.20
N ALA A 184 -6.19 -6.14 12.15
CA ALA A 184 -5.57 -5.83 10.88
C ALA A 184 -6.53 -6.11 9.71
N ALA A 185 -6.37 -5.36 8.64
CA ALA A 185 -7.12 -5.57 7.41
C ALA A 185 -6.19 -6.06 6.30
N GLN A 186 -6.53 -7.20 5.72
CA GLN A 186 -5.96 -7.66 4.45
C GLN A 186 -6.66 -6.93 3.32
N VAL A 187 -5.90 -6.16 2.57
CA VAL A 187 -6.37 -5.41 1.41
C VAL A 187 -5.82 -6.03 0.16
N THR A 188 -6.67 -6.27 -0.83
CA THR A 188 -6.25 -6.71 -2.16
C THR A 188 -6.65 -5.64 -3.17
N ASP A 189 -5.71 -5.21 -3.98
CA ASP A 189 -5.92 -4.20 -5.01
C ASP A 189 -6.44 -4.79 -6.33
N GLN A 190 -6.71 -3.92 -7.30
CA GLN A 190 -7.19 -4.29 -8.64
C GLN A 190 -6.26 -5.23 -9.41
N TYR A 191 -4.97 -5.19 -9.10
CA TYR A 191 -3.95 -6.02 -9.74
C TYR A 191 -3.75 -7.37 -9.04
N GLY A 192 -4.47 -7.61 -7.93
CA GLY A 192 -4.38 -8.84 -7.14
C GLY A 192 -3.23 -8.83 -6.14
N ARG A 193 -2.56 -7.69 -5.92
CA ARG A 193 -1.54 -7.56 -4.89
C ARG A 193 -2.23 -7.41 -3.53
N SER A 194 -1.73 -8.11 -2.52
CA SER A 194 -2.27 -8.07 -1.16
C SER A 194 -1.26 -7.48 -0.20
N PHE A 195 -1.76 -6.68 0.73
CA PHE A 195 -0.98 -6.09 1.81
C PHE A 195 -1.83 -6.00 3.08
N MET A 196 -1.18 -5.83 4.22
CA MET A 196 -1.84 -5.69 5.50
C MET A 196 -1.84 -4.23 5.96
N VAL A 197 -2.95 -3.82 6.59
CA VAL A 197 -3.08 -2.54 7.29
C VAL A 197 -3.40 -2.85 8.72
N VAL A 198 -2.55 -2.43 9.64
CA VAL A 198 -2.75 -2.68 11.07
C VAL A 198 -3.42 -1.50 11.74
N SER A 199 -4.34 -1.76 12.65
CA SER A 199 -4.91 -0.72 13.49
C SER A 199 -3.95 -0.35 14.62
N TYR A 200 -3.89 0.92 14.95
CA TYR A 200 -3.23 1.40 16.15
C TYR A 200 -4.29 1.77 17.19
N PRO A 201 -4.07 1.51 18.48
CA PRO A 201 -2.96 0.79 19.08
C PRO A 201 -3.11 -0.72 18.99
N ASP A 202 -1.98 -1.43 18.99
CA ASP A 202 -1.90 -2.84 19.31
C ASP A 202 -1.77 -3.05 20.81
N LEU A 203 -2.00 -4.26 21.25
CA LEU A 203 -1.93 -4.65 22.66
C LEU A 203 -0.76 -5.60 22.85
N HIS A 204 0.06 -5.33 23.84
CA HIS A 204 1.18 -6.19 24.25
C HIS A 204 0.98 -6.65 25.69
N VAL A 205 1.24 -7.93 25.97
CA VAL A 205 1.26 -8.49 27.32
C VAL A 205 2.68 -8.40 27.87
N VAL A 206 2.87 -7.62 28.94
CA VAL A 206 4.16 -7.41 29.61
C VAL A 206 3.94 -7.41 31.10
N ASP A 207 4.72 -8.24 31.84
CA ASP A 207 4.61 -8.41 33.28
C ASP A 207 3.18 -8.83 33.74
N GLY A 208 2.48 -9.64 32.92
CA GLY A 208 1.11 -10.09 33.17
C GLY A 208 0.05 -8.99 33.04
N GLU A 209 0.43 -7.80 32.61
CA GLU A 209 -0.45 -6.69 32.32
C GLU A 209 -0.39 -6.34 30.83
N TRP A 210 -1.45 -5.73 30.31
CA TRP A 210 -1.41 -5.23 28.95
C TRP A 210 -0.94 -3.77 28.87
N SER A 211 -0.17 -3.49 27.85
CA SER A 211 0.21 -2.13 27.48
C SER A 211 -0.16 -1.88 26.03
N THR A 212 -0.53 -0.65 25.74
CA THR A 212 -0.72 -0.19 24.35
C THR A 212 0.56 0.47 23.89
N GLY A 213 1.05 0.08 22.77
CA GLY A 213 2.20 0.73 22.16
C GLY A 213 2.91 -0.23 21.24
N GLY A 214 3.27 0.23 20.13
CA GLY A 214 4.07 -0.42 19.11
C GLY A 214 4.21 0.52 17.95
N SER A 215 5.39 0.65 17.41
CA SER A 215 5.56 1.22 16.10
C SER A 215 5.59 0.06 15.13
N TYR A 216 4.49 -0.19 14.44
CA TYR A 216 4.56 -1.03 13.26
C TYR A 216 5.34 -0.27 12.18
N SER A 217 6.20 -0.98 11.50
CA SER A 217 6.77 -0.46 10.27
C SER A 217 5.64 -0.06 9.33
N SER A 218 5.75 1.11 8.74
CA SER A 218 4.83 1.55 7.67
C SER A 218 5.03 0.75 6.38
N ASP A 219 6.06 -0.11 6.35
CA ASP A 219 6.35 -0.96 5.20
C ASP A 219 5.55 -2.27 5.32
N PRO A 220 4.57 -2.53 4.42
CA PRO A 220 3.84 -3.78 4.40
C PRO A 220 4.72 -5.02 4.19
N ALA A 221 5.93 -4.87 3.65
CA ALA A 221 6.88 -5.95 3.45
C ALA A 221 7.51 -6.44 4.77
N ASP A 222 7.50 -5.60 5.81
CA ASP A 222 8.04 -5.96 7.13
C ASP A 222 7.05 -6.80 7.97
N TRP A 223 5.85 -7.06 7.45
CA TRP A 223 4.79 -7.72 8.21
C TRP A 223 4.62 -9.17 7.77
N ASP A 224 5.01 -10.09 8.64
CA ASP A 224 4.92 -11.54 8.42
C ASP A 224 3.60 -12.12 8.95
N PHE A 225 2.46 -11.59 8.46
CA PHE A 225 1.15 -12.09 8.84
C PHE A 225 0.87 -13.46 8.25
N THR A 226 0.51 -14.42 9.11
CA THR A 226 0.05 -15.75 8.70
C THR A 226 -1.47 -15.81 8.74
N LEU A 227 -2.10 -16.18 7.61
CA LEU A 227 -3.55 -16.25 7.41
C LEU A 227 -4.06 -17.67 7.57
#